data_84ef8eef0653aa421a006f414a08d42c
#
_entry.id   84ef8eef0653aa421a006f414a08d42c
#
_cell.length_a   1.000
_cell.length_b   1.000
_cell.length_c   1.000
_cell.angle_alpha   90.00
_cell.angle_beta   90.00
_cell.angle_gamma   90.00
#
_symmetry.space_group_name_H-M   'P 1'
#
loop_
_entity.id
_entity.type
_entity.pdbx_description
1 polymer ?
#
loop_
_entity_poly.entity_id
_entity_poly.type
_entity_poly.pdbx_seq_one_letter_code
_entity_poly.pdbx_strand_id
1 'polypeptide(L)'
;IKPRAEEMDRTGEFPYEIVRKMAELGLLGLPFPEEYGGAGADYLTYCLALEEIGRGDASVGITMEAHTSLGSTPFYLFGSEEQKQTYLPPLARGERLWSFGLTEPGAGSDSGSSETHAEKSKGMWTINGAKNFITNAGTEMSGGVTVTAATGVRPDGRKEISNFIIPTGTTGYAIGKAYHKMGWRASDTRPLTFEDCQVPESQMLGKQGEGFGHFMHILDLGRIAIAALSVGLAQACLDESLKYMRERKQFGRPIAEFQAIQFKVADMAMEIELARLMYYKAAWRHMQGQPFRTEASMAKLFASETAKRAADQAVQIHGGYGFMDEYPVSRYYRNVKAHEIGEGTSEVQRILIAKGL
;
A
#
# COMPACT_ATOMS: atom_id res chain seq x y z
N ILE A 1 8.11 13.64 -9.87
CA ILE A 1 7.52 12.32 -10.18
C ILE A 1 6.94 12.33 -11.60
N LYS A 2 5.92 13.16 -11.91
CA LYS A 2 5.19 13.17 -13.20
C LYS A 2 6.09 13.11 -14.46
N PRO A 3 7.19 13.90 -14.58
CA PRO A 3 8.04 13.86 -15.79
C PRO A 3 8.73 12.52 -16.07
N ARG A 4 8.88 11.66 -15.04
CA ARG A 4 9.53 10.36 -15.15
C ARG A 4 8.54 9.19 -15.21
N ALA A 5 7.24 9.46 -14.97
CA ALA A 5 6.24 8.41 -14.75
C ALA A 5 5.99 7.52 -15.98
N GLU A 6 6.05 8.07 -17.19
CA GLU A 6 5.92 7.31 -18.44
C GLU A 6 7.10 6.33 -18.62
N GLU A 7 8.33 6.82 -18.47
CA GLU A 7 9.53 5.98 -18.54
C GLU A 7 9.53 4.87 -17.49
N MET A 8 9.22 5.20 -16.24
CA MET A 8 9.12 4.24 -15.14
C MET A 8 8.08 3.15 -15.42
N ASP A 9 6.92 3.50 -15.95
CA ASP A 9 5.90 2.52 -16.31
C ASP A 9 6.35 1.62 -17.48
N ARG A 10 7.01 2.19 -18.47
CA ARG A 10 7.50 1.47 -19.66
C ARG A 10 8.63 0.50 -19.32
N THR A 11 9.59 0.92 -18.51
CA THR A 11 10.77 0.10 -18.15
C THR A 11 10.48 -0.86 -17.00
N GLY A 12 9.58 -0.49 -16.09
CA GLY A 12 9.34 -1.21 -14.85
C GLY A 12 10.51 -1.09 -13.86
N GLU A 13 11.44 -0.17 -14.07
CA GLU A 13 12.57 0.07 -13.18
C GLU A 13 12.12 0.74 -11.88
N PHE A 14 12.69 0.28 -10.77
CA PHE A 14 12.43 0.86 -9.46
C PHE A 14 13.02 2.29 -9.39
N PRO A 15 12.25 3.31 -8.97
CA PRO A 15 12.64 4.71 -9.05
C PRO A 15 13.54 5.17 -7.89
N TYR A 16 14.74 4.61 -7.77
CA TYR A 16 15.68 4.87 -6.67
C TYR A 16 15.91 6.35 -6.39
N GLU A 17 16.12 7.17 -7.43
CA GLU A 17 16.36 8.60 -7.27
C GLU A 17 15.17 9.31 -6.61
N ILE A 18 13.94 8.98 -7.05
CA ILE A 18 12.72 9.56 -6.49
C ILE A 18 12.53 9.13 -5.04
N VAL A 19 12.72 7.84 -4.74
CA VAL A 19 12.57 7.30 -3.37
C VAL A 19 13.61 7.93 -2.43
N ARG A 20 14.87 8.10 -2.88
CA ARG A 20 15.90 8.80 -2.10
C ARG A 20 15.54 10.25 -1.84
N LYS A 21 15.00 10.97 -2.83
CA LYS A 21 14.51 12.34 -2.62
C LYS A 21 13.33 12.42 -1.64
N MET A 22 12.43 11.44 -1.67
CA MET A 22 11.36 11.33 -0.68
C MET A 22 11.92 11.11 0.73
N ALA A 23 12.98 10.30 0.87
CA ALA A 23 13.70 10.08 2.12
C ALA A 23 14.35 11.38 2.63
N GLU A 24 15.06 12.11 1.77
CA GLU A 24 15.67 13.42 2.09
C GLU A 24 14.64 14.46 2.56
N LEU A 25 13.42 14.40 2.06
CA LEU A 25 12.30 15.25 2.47
C LEU A 25 11.55 14.73 3.71
N GLY A 26 11.99 13.63 4.31
CA GLY A 26 11.38 13.01 5.49
C GLY A 26 10.02 12.35 5.23
N LEU A 27 9.62 12.14 3.96
CA LEU A 27 8.30 11.63 3.62
C LEU A 27 8.09 10.18 4.04
N LEU A 28 9.15 9.37 4.10
CA LEU A 28 9.07 7.96 4.47
C LEU A 28 8.89 7.74 5.97
N GLY A 29 9.25 8.74 6.79
CA GLY A 29 9.12 8.73 8.24
C GLY A 29 8.06 9.67 8.81
N LEU A 30 7.17 10.23 7.98
CA LEU A 30 6.22 11.27 8.39
C LEU A 30 5.48 10.99 9.71
N PRO A 31 4.84 9.81 9.93
CA PRO A 31 4.03 9.59 11.13
C PRO A 31 4.84 9.12 12.35
N PHE A 32 6.14 8.90 12.20
CA PHE A 32 6.95 8.39 13.32
C PHE A 32 7.54 9.54 14.13
N PRO A 33 7.68 9.39 15.48
CA PRO A 33 8.29 10.38 16.34
C PRO A 33 9.73 10.73 15.93
N GLU A 34 10.16 11.95 16.26
CA GLU A 34 11.52 12.44 15.99
C GLU A 34 12.60 11.58 16.68
N GLU A 35 12.32 11.03 17.86
CA GLU A 35 13.23 10.12 18.58
C GLU A 35 13.60 8.87 17.80
N TYR A 36 12.75 8.45 16.83
CA TYR A 36 13.00 7.36 15.90
C TYR A 36 13.39 7.85 14.49
N GLY A 37 13.73 9.14 14.35
CA GLY A 37 14.16 9.73 13.08
C GLY A 37 13.03 10.10 12.13
N GLY A 38 11.78 10.08 12.58
CA GLY A 38 10.61 10.52 11.83
C GLY A 38 10.36 12.02 11.94
N ALA A 39 9.27 12.51 11.34
CA ALA A 39 8.89 13.92 11.34
C ALA A 39 7.86 14.28 12.44
N GLY A 40 7.35 13.32 13.20
CA GLY A 40 6.34 13.53 14.25
C GLY A 40 5.00 14.04 13.74
N ALA A 41 4.72 13.90 12.45
CA ALA A 41 3.47 14.34 11.85
C ALA A 41 2.31 13.40 12.24
N ASP A 42 1.09 13.92 12.18
CA ASP A 42 -0.08 13.08 12.40
C ASP A 42 -0.40 12.17 11.18
N TYR A 43 -1.27 11.19 11.40
CA TYR A 43 -1.61 10.21 10.37
C TYR A 43 -2.36 10.83 9.18
N LEU A 44 -3.14 11.89 9.39
CA LEU A 44 -3.82 12.61 8.32
C LEU A 44 -2.80 13.34 7.43
N THR A 45 -1.79 13.97 8.01
CA THR A 45 -0.68 14.61 7.27
C THR A 45 0.06 13.60 6.40
N TYR A 46 0.32 12.38 6.91
CA TYR A 46 0.87 11.29 6.10
C TYR A 46 -0.06 10.93 4.92
N CYS A 47 -1.36 10.80 5.15
CA CYS A 47 -2.32 10.49 4.10
C CYS A 47 -2.40 11.61 3.03
N LEU A 48 -2.34 12.88 3.42
CA LEU A 48 -2.29 14.02 2.50
C LEU A 48 -1.05 14.00 1.61
N ALA A 49 0.12 13.71 2.20
CA ALA A 49 1.34 13.55 1.43
C ALA A 49 1.23 12.37 0.44
N LEU A 50 0.66 11.24 0.88
CA LEU A 50 0.46 10.07 0.04
C LEU A 50 -0.54 10.32 -1.10
N GLU A 51 -1.60 11.10 -0.88
CA GLU A 51 -2.52 11.55 -1.94
C GLU A 51 -1.76 12.30 -3.04
N GLU A 52 -0.91 13.28 -2.69
CA GLU A 52 -0.15 14.04 -3.66
C GLU A 52 0.95 13.22 -4.36
N ILE A 53 1.61 12.29 -3.67
CA ILE A 53 2.54 11.34 -4.28
C ILE A 53 1.80 10.43 -5.28
N GLY A 54 0.64 9.89 -4.89
CA GLY A 54 -0.21 9.07 -5.75
C GLY A 54 -0.75 9.81 -6.99
N ARG A 55 -1.06 11.12 -6.83
CA ARG A 55 -1.40 12.02 -7.93
C ARG A 55 -0.24 12.22 -8.90
N GLY A 56 0.99 12.11 -8.40
CA GLY A 56 2.20 12.12 -9.22
C GLY A 56 2.43 10.81 -9.97
N ASP A 57 2.43 9.70 -9.27
CA ASP A 57 2.47 8.33 -9.81
C ASP A 57 2.10 7.30 -8.73
N ALA A 58 1.20 6.37 -9.06
CA ALA A 58 0.71 5.37 -8.12
C ALA A 58 1.76 4.29 -7.77
N SER A 59 2.75 4.01 -8.62
CA SER A 59 3.84 3.08 -8.31
C SER A 59 4.75 3.64 -7.21
N VAL A 60 5.03 4.94 -7.26
CA VAL A 60 5.78 5.64 -6.21
C VAL A 60 4.96 5.71 -4.93
N GLY A 61 3.65 5.99 -5.06
CA GLY A 61 2.73 6.05 -3.93
C GLY A 61 2.65 4.73 -3.17
N ILE A 62 2.48 3.60 -3.87
CA ILE A 62 2.43 2.29 -3.20
C ILE A 62 3.77 1.89 -2.59
N THR A 63 4.90 2.34 -3.15
CA THR A 63 6.22 2.12 -2.54
C THR A 63 6.32 2.81 -1.19
N MET A 64 5.87 4.07 -1.08
CA MET A 64 5.80 4.82 0.17
C MET A 64 4.80 4.19 1.15
N GLU A 65 3.60 3.87 0.68
CA GLU A 65 2.54 3.29 1.49
C GLU A 65 2.98 1.96 2.12
N ALA A 66 3.42 1.00 1.30
CA ALA A 66 3.84 -0.31 1.77
C ALA A 66 5.04 -0.26 2.72
N HIS A 67 5.93 0.73 2.56
CA HIS A 67 7.04 0.95 3.47
C HIS A 67 6.60 1.55 4.80
N THR A 68 5.85 2.66 4.77
CA THR A 68 5.51 3.42 5.98
C THR A 68 4.37 2.76 6.75
N SER A 69 3.23 2.51 6.08
CA SER A 69 2.02 1.98 6.70
C SER A 69 2.17 0.51 7.08
N LEU A 70 2.59 -0.33 6.13
CA LEU A 70 2.64 -1.78 6.34
C LEU A 70 3.99 -2.25 6.91
N GLY A 71 5.11 -1.72 6.41
CA GLY A 71 6.45 -2.19 6.75
C GLY A 71 6.96 -1.66 8.08
N SER A 72 6.89 -0.34 8.29
CA SER A 72 7.51 0.34 9.43
C SER A 72 6.58 0.45 10.65
N THR A 73 5.28 0.69 10.44
CA THR A 73 4.29 0.84 11.53
C THR A 73 4.21 -0.37 12.47
N PRO A 74 4.39 -1.65 12.05
CA PRO A 74 4.44 -2.77 12.97
C PRO A 74 5.49 -2.65 14.06
N PHE A 75 6.69 -2.14 13.74
CA PHE A 75 7.74 -1.88 14.73
C PHE A 75 7.31 -0.82 15.72
N TYR A 76 6.73 0.28 15.22
CA TYR A 76 6.31 1.39 16.09
C TYR A 76 5.23 0.97 17.08
N LEU A 77 4.23 0.20 16.63
CA LEU A 77 3.09 -0.18 17.47
C LEU A 77 3.34 -1.40 18.36
N PHE A 78 4.11 -2.38 17.89
CA PHE A 78 4.20 -3.69 18.54
C PHE A 78 5.64 -4.11 18.86
N GLY A 79 6.64 -3.38 18.43
CA GLY A 79 8.05 -3.65 18.72
C GLY A 79 8.41 -3.37 20.19
N SER A 80 9.37 -4.15 20.72
CA SER A 80 10.05 -3.78 21.95
C SER A 80 10.85 -2.47 21.73
N GLU A 81 11.22 -1.80 22.80
CA GLU A 81 12.02 -0.57 22.68
C GLU A 81 13.34 -0.81 21.93
N GLU A 82 13.99 -1.95 22.17
CA GLU A 82 15.19 -2.37 21.46
C GLU A 82 14.93 -2.54 19.95
N GLN A 83 13.80 -3.17 19.59
CA GLN A 83 13.40 -3.33 18.18
C GLN A 83 13.09 -1.98 17.53
N LYS A 84 12.38 -1.07 18.23
CA LYS A 84 12.12 0.29 17.75
C LYS A 84 13.40 1.04 17.46
N GLN A 85 14.32 1.08 18.42
CA GLN A 85 15.62 1.77 18.28
C GLN A 85 16.51 1.17 17.20
N THR A 86 16.38 -0.15 16.97
CA THR A 86 17.18 -0.83 15.95
C THR A 86 16.63 -0.59 14.54
N TYR A 87 15.31 -0.72 14.36
CA TYR A 87 14.69 -0.79 13.03
C TYR A 87 14.09 0.54 12.57
N LEU A 88 13.40 1.30 13.44
CA LEU A 88 12.70 2.51 13.01
C LEU A 88 13.61 3.61 12.46
N PRO A 89 14.76 3.96 13.08
CA PRO A 89 15.56 5.08 12.60
C PRO A 89 16.02 4.95 11.14
N PRO A 90 16.61 3.83 10.67
CA PRO A 90 16.97 3.69 9.26
C PRO A 90 15.76 3.61 8.33
N LEU A 91 14.60 3.13 8.82
CA LEU A 91 13.36 3.08 8.05
C LEU A 91 12.73 4.47 7.93
N ALA A 92 12.61 5.21 9.00
CA ALA A 92 12.05 6.57 9.02
C ALA A 92 12.87 7.54 8.17
N ARG A 93 14.21 7.41 8.18
CA ARG A 93 15.10 8.19 7.30
C ARG A 93 15.13 7.68 5.85
N GLY A 94 14.46 6.56 5.54
CA GLY A 94 14.42 5.98 4.19
C GLY A 94 15.77 5.43 3.72
N GLU A 95 16.70 5.13 4.63
CA GLU A 95 17.96 4.45 4.32
C GLU A 95 17.69 2.99 3.90
N ARG A 96 16.62 2.41 4.43
CA ARG A 96 16.10 1.08 4.11
C ARG A 96 14.61 1.12 3.92
N LEU A 97 14.10 0.23 3.07
CA LEU A 97 12.68 -0.06 2.94
C LEU A 97 12.36 -1.37 3.65
N TRP A 98 11.14 -1.50 4.15
CA TRP A 98 10.70 -2.72 4.82
C TRP A 98 9.41 -3.26 4.20
N SER A 99 9.27 -4.58 4.25
CA SER A 99 8.17 -5.31 3.62
C SER A 99 7.23 -5.95 4.65
N PHE A 100 5.99 -6.21 4.20
CA PHE A 100 4.92 -6.83 4.98
C PHE A 100 4.51 -8.16 4.35
N GLY A 101 4.83 -9.27 5.00
CA GLY A 101 4.65 -10.61 4.49
C GLY A 101 3.44 -11.32 5.11
N LEU A 102 2.24 -11.05 4.59
CA LEU A 102 0.99 -11.71 5.00
C LEU A 102 0.54 -12.75 3.96
N THR A 103 0.30 -12.30 2.74
CA THR A 103 -0.29 -13.09 1.65
C THR A 103 0.59 -14.27 1.27
N GLU A 104 -0.02 -15.42 1.06
CA GLU A 104 0.62 -16.64 0.57
C GLU A 104 0.03 -17.10 -0.76
N PRO A 105 0.71 -18.00 -1.51
CA PRO A 105 0.17 -18.53 -2.76
C PRO A 105 -1.24 -19.12 -2.63
N GLY A 106 -1.55 -19.78 -1.51
CA GLY A 106 -2.84 -20.40 -1.20
C GLY A 106 -3.77 -19.56 -0.30
N ALA A 107 -3.30 -18.43 0.26
CA ALA A 107 -4.05 -17.65 1.27
C ALA A 107 -3.93 -16.15 1.02
N GLY A 108 -4.91 -15.58 0.31
CA GLY A 108 -5.08 -14.14 0.11
C GLY A 108 -6.15 -13.56 1.01
N SER A 109 -7.41 -13.51 0.53
CA SER A 109 -8.54 -13.01 1.33
C SER A 109 -8.81 -13.85 2.57
N ASP A 110 -8.53 -15.15 2.53
CA ASP A 110 -8.52 -16.05 3.69
C ASP A 110 -7.14 -16.11 4.34
N SER A 111 -6.68 -14.96 4.84
CA SER A 111 -5.34 -14.81 5.43
C SER A 111 -5.12 -15.63 6.72
N GLY A 112 -6.19 -16.08 7.36
CA GLY A 112 -6.12 -16.98 8.53
C GLY A 112 -5.71 -18.41 8.19
N SER A 113 -5.82 -18.82 6.93
CA SER A 113 -5.45 -20.15 6.42
C SER A 113 -3.99 -20.28 6.00
N SER A 114 -3.14 -19.26 6.27
CA SER A 114 -1.70 -19.26 5.97
C SER A 114 -1.01 -20.56 6.38
N GLU A 115 -0.13 -21.09 5.49
CA GLU A 115 0.59 -22.36 5.69
C GLU A 115 2.02 -22.16 6.24
N THR A 116 2.58 -20.95 6.11
CA THR A 116 3.88 -20.61 6.70
C THR A 116 3.83 -20.90 8.20
N HIS A 117 4.80 -21.66 8.70
CA HIS A 117 4.88 -22.06 10.10
C HIS A 117 6.27 -21.82 10.67
N ALA A 118 6.34 -21.73 12.00
CA ALA A 118 7.58 -21.53 12.74
C ALA A 118 7.63 -22.48 13.93
N GLU A 119 8.75 -23.17 14.09
CA GLU A 119 9.02 -24.08 15.19
C GLU A 119 10.15 -23.56 16.07
N LYS A 120 9.97 -23.62 17.39
CA LYS A 120 10.95 -23.14 18.37
C LYS A 120 11.85 -24.27 18.85
N SER A 121 13.16 -24.05 18.75
CA SER A 121 14.15 -24.96 19.33
C SER A 121 15.36 -24.15 19.83
N LYS A 122 15.83 -24.42 21.05
CA LYS A 122 17.06 -23.85 21.64
C LYS A 122 17.17 -22.31 21.53
N GLY A 123 16.07 -21.58 21.72
CA GLY A 123 16.06 -20.10 21.63
C GLY A 123 16.04 -19.52 20.23
N MET A 124 15.88 -20.36 19.21
CA MET A 124 15.74 -20.00 17.81
C MET A 124 14.37 -20.43 17.28
N TRP A 125 13.87 -19.70 16.32
CA TRP A 125 12.71 -20.08 15.50
C TRP A 125 13.19 -20.50 14.12
N THR A 126 12.70 -21.63 13.62
CA THR A 126 12.90 -22.11 12.26
C THR A 126 11.61 -21.90 11.50
N ILE A 127 11.65 -21.08 10.45
CA ILE A 127 10.49 -20.67 9.66
C ILE A 127 10.54 -21.39 8.31
N ASN A 128 9.42 -22.01 7.93
CA ASN A 128 9.23 -22.67 6.64
C ASN A 128 7.92 -22.20 6.00
N GLY A 129 7.95 -21.90 4.69
CA GLY A 129 6.79 -21.46 3.93
C GLY A 129 7.12 -20.49 2.81
N ALA A 130 6.09 -19.78 2.34
CA ALA A 130 6.21 -18.82 1.25
C ALA A 130 5.27 -17.64 1.44
N LYS A 131 5.68 -16.46 0.98
CA LYS A 131 4.84 -15.27 0.89
C LYS A 131 4.77 -14.78 -0.55
N ASN A 132 3.67 -14.14 -0.92
CA ASN A 132 3.42 -13.75 -2.31
C ASN A 132 2.97 -12.30 -2.42
N PHE A 133 3.30 -11.67 -3.56
CA PHE A 133 2.98 -10.27 -3.87
C PHE A 133 3.59 -9.26 -2.89
N ILE A 134 4.81 -9.51 -2.41
CA ILE A 134 5.43 -8.69 -1.37
C ILE A 134 6.13 -7.48 -2.01
N THR A 135 5.66 -6.30 -1.64
CA THR A 135 6.17 -5.00 -2.10
C THR A 135 7.48 -4.64 -1.37
N ASN A 136 8.40 -3.98 -2.07
CA ASN A 136 9.69 -3.48 -1.56
C ASN A 136 10.67 -4.56 -1.10
N ALA A 137 10.48 -5.82 -1.46
CA ALA A 137 11.30 -6.92 -0.94
C ALA A 137 12.62 -7.13 -1.68
N GLY A 138 12.70 -6.76 -2.97
CA GLY A 138 13.83 -7.12 -3.84
C GLY A 138 14.64 -5.94 -4.38
N THR A 139 14.56 -4.77 -3.76
CA THR A 139 15.34 -3.59 -4.14
C THR A 139 16.68 -3.55 -3.40
N GLU A 140 17.64 -2.75 -3.87
CA GLU A 140 18.90 -2.48 -3.14
C GLU A 140 18.66 -1.81 -1.77
N MET A 141 17.52 -1.17 -1.60
CA MET A 141 17.12 -0.51 -0.35
C MET A 141 16.40 -1.46 0.61
N SER A 142 16.05 -2.69 0.19
CA SER A 142 15.26 -3.63 1.02
C SER A 142 16.04 -4.07 2.25
N GLY A 143 15.53 -3.74 3.44
CA GLY A 143 16.12 -4.07 4.73
C GLY A 143 15.66 -5.42 5.29
N GLY A 144 14.47 -5.88 4.89
CA GLY A 144 13.88 -7.13 5.37
C GLY A 144 12.36 -7.16 5.23
N VAL A 145 11.76 -8.13 5.90
CA VAL A 145 10.32 -8.36 5.90
C VAL A 145 9.84 -8.75 7.31
N THR A 146 8.68 -8.27 7.70
CA THR A 146 7.93 -8.82 8.85
C THR A 146 6.91 -9.80 8.30
N VAL A 147 6.94 -11.06 8.77
CA VAL A 147 6.06 -12.13 8.28
C VAL A 147 5.19 -12.72 9.36
N THR A 148 3.99 -13.15 8.99
CA THR A 148 3.14 -14.02 9.82
C THR A 148 3.55 -15.47 9.63
N ALA A 149 3.63 -16.24 10.74
CA ALA A 149 3.79 -17.68 10.69
C ALA A 149 2.96 -18.35 11.81
N ALA A 150 2.45 -19.55 11.55
CA ALA A 150 1.76 -20.35 12.56
C ALA A 150 2.78 -20.91 13.56
N THR A 151 2.58 -20.65 14.83
CA THR A 151 3.43 -21.12 15.95
C THR A 151 2.76 -22.19 16.81
N GLY A 152 1.53 -22.56 16.47
CA GLY A 152 0.76 -23.55 17.18
C GLY A 152 -0.70 -23.59 16.74
N VAL A 153 -1.52 -24.23 17.55
CA VAL A 153 -2.98 -24.32 17.38
C VAL A 153 -3.64 -23.86 18.67
N ARG A 154 -4.61 -22.98 18.57
CA ARG A 154 -5.42 -22.47 19.69
C ARG A 154 -6.42 -23.52 20.17
N PRO A 155 -6.96 -23.38 21.40
CA PRO A 155 -7.97 -24.31 21.91
C PRO A 155 -9.24 -24.41 21.05
N ASP A 156 -9.56 -23.38 20.28
CA ASP A 156 -10.69 -23.33 19.35
C ASP A 156 -10.38 -23.96 17.96
N GLY A 157 -9.21 -24.59 17.80
CA GLY A 157 -8.77 -25.24 16.57
C GLY A 157 -8.18 -24.29 15.52
N ARG A 158 -8.22 -22.98 15.72
CA ARG A 158 -7.60 -22.00 14.81
C ARG A 158 -6.08 -22.00 14.99
N LYS A 159 -5.35 -21.62 13.92
CA LYS A 159 -3.90 -21.42 13.97
C LYS A 159 -3.55 -20.32 14.97
N GLU A 160 -2.54 -20.56 15.79
CA GLU A 160 -1.86 -19.54 16.56
C GLU A 160 -0.83 -18.89 15.66
N ILE A 161 -0.98 -17.61 15.38
CA ILE A 161 -0.13 -16.88 14.42
C ILE A 161 0.70 -15.85 15.17
N SER A 162 2.01 -15.84 14.90
CA SER A 162 2.98 -14.89 15.44
C SER A 162 3.68 -14.14 14.29
N ASN A 163 4.31 -13.01 14.60
CA ASN A 163 5.04 -12.20 13.64
C ASN A 163 6.55 -12.30 13.87
N PHE A 164 7.30 -12.38 12.77
CA PHE A 164 8.76 -12.49 12.80
C PHE A 164 9.41 -11.44 11.93
N ILE A 165 10.44 -10.80 12.46
CA ILE A 165 11.31 -9.86 11.77
C ILE A 165 12.40 -10.68 11.08
N ILE A 166 12.49 -10.59 9.74
CA ILE A 166 13.48 -11.33 8.97
C ILE A 166 14.29 -10.33 8.12
N PRO A 167 15.50 -9.95 8.55
CA PRO A 167 16.38 -9.09 7.78
C PRO A 167 16.78 -9.71 6.43
N THR A 168 17.00 -8.89 5.42
CA THR A 168 17.56 -9.32 4.14
C THR A 168 18.93 -9.98 4.37
N GLY A 169 19.18 -11.12 3.72
CA GLY A 169 20.40 -11.89 3.89
C GLY A 169 20.35 -12.93 5.01
N THR A 170 19.24 -13.08 5.73
CA THR A 170 19.05 -14.18 6.68
C THR A 170 19.12 -15.51 5.94
N THR A 171 19.90 -16.47 6.46
CA THR A 171 20.01 -17.81 5.88
C THR A 171 18.65 -18.49 5.83
N GLY A 172 18.32 -19.11 4.70
CA GLY A 172 17.02 -19.74 4.46
C GLY A 172 15.93 -18.77 4.01
N TYR A 173 16.19 -17.45 3.91
CA TYR A 173 15.30 -16.46 3.32
C TYR A 173 15.73 -16.16 1.88
N ALA A 174 14.86 -16.42 0.91
CA ALA A 174 15.10 -16.16 -0.49
C ALA A 174 14.02 -15.26 -1.11
N ILE A 175 14.47 -14.36 -1.98
CA ILE A 175 13.64 -13.40 -2.70
C ILE A 175 13.58 -13.81 -4.15
N GLY A 176 12.39 -14.05 -4.67
CA GLY A 176 12.21 -14.48 -6.05
C GLY A 176 12.27 -13.32 -7.07
N LYS A 177 12.09 -13.65 -8.34
CA LYS A 177 12.07 -12.65 -9.43
C LYS A 177 10.89 -11.70 -9.31
N ALA A 178 11.09 -10.45 -9.74
CA ALA A 178 10.00 -9.48 -9.82
C ALA A 178 8.89 -9.95 -10.75
N TYR A 179 7.65 -9.67 -10.38
CA TYR A 179 6.50 -9.93 -11.23
C TYR A 179 6.37 -8.90 -12.37
N HIS A 180 6.00 -9.36 -13.56
CA HIS A 180 5.49 -8.50 -14.62
C HIS A 180 4.03 -8.18 -14.33
N LYS A 181 3.71 -6.90 -14.13
CA LYS A 181 2.41 -6.45 -13.64
C LYS A 181 1.64 -5.65 -14.68
N MET A 182 0.33 -5.68 -14.60
CA MET A 182 -0.57 -4.86 -15.41
C MET A 182 -0.36 -3.36 -15.11
N GLY A 183 -0.27 -3.00 -13.83
CA GLY A 183 -0.04 -1.66 -13.30
C GLY A 183 0.97 -1.67 -12.16
N TRP A 184 1.22 -0.50 -11.55
CA TRP A 184 2.28 -0.32 -10.54
C TRP A 184 3.63 -0.87 -10.98
N ARG A 185 3.95 -0.72 -12.28
CA ARG A 185 5.08 -1.41 -12.88
C ARG A 185 6.41 -1.04 -12.25
N ALA A 186 6.58 0.22 -11.86
CA ALA A 186 7.80 0.72 -11.22
C ALA A 186 7.88 0.42 -9.71
N SER A 187 6.86 -0.18 -9.10
CA SER A 187 6.93 -0.70 -7.73
C SER A 187 7.51 -2.12 -7.75
N ASP A 188 8.40 -2.44 -6.82
CA ASP A 188 8.92 -3.80 -6.66
C ASP A 188 7.86 -4.71 -6.02
N THR A 189 7.68 -5.91 -6.56
CA THR A 189 6.74 -6.92 -6.03
C THR A 189 7.29 -8.30 -6.27
N ARG A 190 7.50 -9.08 -5.19
CA ARG A 190 8.21 -10.36 -5.22
C ARG A 190 7.47 -11.49 -4.52
N PRO A 191 7.68 -12.75 -4.92
CA PRO A 191 7.47 -13.90 -4.06
C PRO A 191 8.67 -14.06 -3.12
N LEU A 192 8.41 -14.56 -1.91
CA LEU A 192 9.42 -14.88 -0.90
C LEU A 192 9.29 -16.34 -0.51
N THR A 193 10.41 -17.00 -0.24
CA THR A 193 10.46 -18.37 0.30
C THR A 193 11.32 -18.44 1.54
N PHE A 194 10.92 -19.31 2.46
CA PHE A 194 11.59 -19.57 3.72
C PHE A 194 11.81 -21.09 3.81
N GLU A 195 13.07 -21.50 3.81
CA GLU A 195 13.50 -22.89 3.90
C GLU A 195 14.50 -23.01 5.05
N ASP A 196 14.05 -23.60 6.17
CA ASP A 196 14.80 -23.67 7.42
C ASP A 196 15.38 -22.32 7.84
N CYS A 197 14.60 -21.24 7.61
CA CYS A 197 15.00 -19.89 7.91
C CYS A 197 15.04 -19.67 9.43
N GLN A 198 16.23 -19.48 9.98
CA GLN A 198 16.45 -19.38 11.41
C GLN A 198 16.55 -17.92 11.85
N VAL A 199 15.73 -17.57 12.84
CA VAL A 199 15.78 -16.26 13.50
C VAL A 199 15.81 -16.44 15.02
N PRO A 200 16.56 -15.61 15.78
CA PRO A 200 16.56 -15.67 17.22
C PRO A 200 15.19 -15.26 17.79
N GLU A 201 14.91 -15.70 19.01
CA GLU A 201 13.64 -15.39 19.70
C GLU A 201 13.39 -13.87 19.82
N SER A 202 14.44 -13.05 19.91
CA SER A 202 14.38 -11.60 19.93
C SER A 202 13.83 -10.97 18.64
N GLN A 203 13.74 -11.74 17.55
CA GLN A 203 13.13 -11.30 16.29
C GLN A 203 11.62 -11.58 16.20
N MET A 204 11.00 -12.10 17.25
CA MET A 204 9.54 -12.10 17.33
C MET A 204 9.04 -10.68 17.58
N LEU A 205 8.09 -10.22 16.77
CA LEU A 205 7.46 -8.92 16.94
C LEU A 205 6.18 -9.06 17.78
N GLY A 206 6.15 -8.43 18.95
CA GLY A 206 5.07 -8.61 19.93
C GLY A 206 5.19 -9.95 20.65
N LYS A 207 4.05 -10.54 21.06
CA LYS A 207 4.01 -11.82 21.78
C LYS A 207 3.53 -12.96 20.88
N GLN A 208 3.91 -14.17 21.26
CA GLN A 208 3.43 -15.38 20.58
C GLN A 208 1.90 -15.43 20.56
N GLY A 209 1.32 -15.72 19.39
CA GLY A 209 -0.13 -15.84 19.19
C GLY A 209 -0.88 -14.52 18.98
N GLU A 210 -0.24 -13.35 19.08
CA GLU A 210 -0.86 -12.04 18.85
C GLU A 210 -0.72 -11.57 17.38
N GLY A 211 0.10 -12.22 16.58
CA GLY A 211 0.52 -11.76 15.27
C GLY A 211 -0.60 -11.50 14.28
N PHE A 212 -1.64 -12.34 14.26
CA PHE A 212 -2.79 -12.12 13.38
C PHE A 212 -3.55 -10.83 13.71
N GLY A 213 -3.78 -10.59 15.02
CA GLY A 213 -4.43 -9.36 15.48
C GLY A 213 -3.64 -8.10 15.12
N HIS A 214 -2.32 -8.15 15.30
CA HIS A 214 -1.41 -7.05 14.93
C HIS A 214 -1.49 -6.74 13.44
N PHE A 215 -1.40 -7.74 12.58
CA PHE A 215 -1.45 -7.54 11.13
C PHE A 215 -2.82 -7.04 10.66
N MET A 216 -3.92 -7.50 11.27
CA MET A 216 -5.24 -6.97 10.95
C MET A 216 -5.37 -5.49 11.34
N HIS A 217 -4.79 -5.07 12.47
CA HIS A 217 -4.77 -3.66 12.88
C HIS A 217 -3.94 -2.80 11.91
N ILE A 218 -2.79 -3.30 11.47
CA ILE A 218 -1.97 -2.63 10.44
C ILE A 218 -2.75 -2.46 9.13
N LEU A 219 -3.49 -3.48 8.70
CA LEU A 219 -4.34 -3.37 7.51
C LEU A 219 -5.49 -2.36 7.69
N ASP A 220 -6.00 -2.16 8.91
CA ASP A 220 -7.02 -1.11 9.15
C ASP A 220 -6.44 0.29 8.90
N LEU A 221 -5.16 0.52 9.23
CA LEU A 221 -4.42 1.74 8.90
C LEU A 221 -4.10 1.83 7.39
N GLY A 222 -3.57 0.76 6.81
CA GLY A 222 -3.26 0.69 5.39
C GLY A 222 -4.46 0.99 4.51
N ARG A 223 -5.68 0.59 4.89
CA ARG A 223 -6.91 0.91 4.15
C ARG A 223 -7.16 2.41 4.05
N ILE A 224 -6.86 3.18 5.10
CA ILE A 224 -6.93 4.66 5.04
C ILE A 224 -5.90 5.19 4.06
N ALA A 225 -4.68 4.66 4.09
CA ALA A 225 -3.60 5.05 3.20
C ALA A 225 -3.90 4.70 1.72
N ILE A 226 -4.43 3.50 1.44
CA ILE A 226 -4.88 3.13 0.09
C ILE A 226 -6.05 4.00 -0.39
N ALA A 227 -6.93 4.42 0.51
CA ALA A 227 -8.00 5.36 0.15
C ALA A 227 -7.41 6.72 -0.30
N ALA A 228 -6.44 7.26 0.45
CA ALA A 228 -5.74 8.49 0.08
C ALA A 228 -4.98 8.35 -1.26
N LEU A 229 -4.25 7.26 -1.45
CA LEU A 229 -3.57 6.94 -2.71
C LEU A 229 -4.57 6.86 -3.89
N SER A 230 -5.75 6.27 -3.66
CA SER A 230 -6.82 6.17 -4.66
C SER A 230 -7.39 7.53 -5.03
N VAL A 231 -7.61 8.41 -4.04
CA VAL A 231 -8.05 9.78 -4.28
C VAL A 231 -7.02 10.55 -5.10
N GLY A 232 -5.72 10.40 -4.81
CA GLY A 232 -4.64 11.01 -5.59
C GLY A 232 -4.67 10.60 -7.06
N LEU A 233 -4.82 9.29 -7.34
CA LEU A 233 -4.95 8.79 -8.71
C LEU A 233 -6.22 9.29 -9.40
N ALA A 234 -7.36 9.32 -8.71
CA ALA A 234 -8.62 9.83 -9.24
C ALA A 234 -8.51 11.32 -9.58
N GLN A 235 -7.85 12.10 -8.72
CA GLN A 235 -7.57 13.52 -8.96
C GLN A 235 -6.68 13.71 -10.19
N ALA A 236 -5.66 12.89 -10.38
CA ALA A 236 -4.83 12.92 -11.59
C ALA A 236 -5.67 12.67 -12.86
N CYS A 237 -6.61 11.71 -12.80
CA CYS A 237 -7.55 11.45 -13.90
C CYS A 237 -8.43 12.67 -14.23
N LEU A 238 -8.94 13.34 -13.21
CA LEU A 238 -9.75 14.55 -13.37
C LEU A 238 -8.91 15.70 -13.96
N ASP A 239 -7.70 15.93 -13.46
CA ASP A 239 -6.81 16.99 -13.92
C ASP A 239 -6.50 16.84 -15.41
N GLU A 240 -6.11 15.65 -15.85
CA GLU A 240 -5.80 15.38 -17.27
C GLU A 240 -7.07 15.49 -18.13
N SER A 241 -8.22 15.05 -17.63
CA SER A 241 -9.50 15.21 -18.33
C SER A 241 -9.88 16.67 -18.53
N LEU A 242 -9.76 17.49 -17.48
CA LEU A 242 -10.03 18.94 -17.52
C LEU A 242 -9.09 19.69 -18.48
N LYS A 243 -7.83 19.29 -18.53
CA LYS A 243 -6.86 19.82 -19.48
C LYS A 243 -7.24 19.45 -20.91
N TYR A 244 -7.38 18.16 -21.17
CA TYR A 244 -7.64 17.63 -22.50
C TYR A 244 -8.95 18.17 -23.09
N MET A 245 -10.05 18.20 -22.32
CA MET A 245 -11.33 18.65 -22.83
C MET A 245 -11.36 20.12 -23.27
N ARG A 246 -10.48 20.97 -22.71
CA ARG A 246 -10.35 22.39 -23.08
C ARG A 246 -9.53 22.58 -24.36
N GLU A 247 -8.55 21.71 -24.60
CA GLU A 247 -7.63 21.78 -25.74
C GLU A 247 -8.18 21.06 -26.97
N ARG A 248 -8.82 19.91 -26.77
CA ARG A 248 -9.35 19.06 -27.85
C ARG A 248 -10.61 19.66 -28.48
N LYS A 249 -10.58 19.80 -29.80
CA LYS A 249 -11.75 20.28 -30.56
C LYS A 249 -12.32 19.19 -31.45
N GLN A 250 -13.64 19.08 -31.46
CA GLN A 250 -14.42 18.28 -32.38
C GLN A 250 -15.71 19.03 -32.73
N PHE A 251 -16.23 18.82 -33.94
CA PHE A 251 -17.41 19.55 -34.46
C PHE A 251 -17.24 21.08 -34.37
N GLY A 252 -16.00 21.57 -34.60
CA GLY A 252 -15.66 22.98 -34.63
C GLY A 252 -15.49 23.70 -33.30
N ARG A 253 -15.59 22.99 -32.14
CA ARG A 253 -15.49 23.58 -30.79
C ARG A 253 -14.79 22.67 -29.80
N PRO A 254 -14.28 23.22 -28.68
CA PRO A 254 -13.73 22.40 -27.61
C PRO A 254 -14.73 21.35 -27.11
N ILE A 255 -14.25 20.12 -26.79
CA ILE A 255 -15.15 19.09 -26.29
C ILE A 255 -15.70 19.42 -24.90
N ALA A 256 -15.10 20.36 -24.18
CA ALA A 256 -15.60 20.95 -22.94
C ALA A 256 -16.99 21.58 -23.05
N GLU A 257 -17.42 21.95 -24.26
CA GLU A 257 -18.74 22.55 -24.51
C GLU A 257 -19.87 21.53 -24.67
N PHE A 258 -19.56 20.22 -24.70
CA PHE A 258 -20.56 19.18 -24.80
C PHE A 258 -21.02 18.74 -23.40
N GLN A 259 -22.33 18.78 -23.13
CA GLN A 259 -22.92 18.42 -21.84
C GLN A 259 -22.51 17.02 -21.38
N ALA A 260 -22.44 16.04 -22.30
CA ALA A 260 -22.01 14.68 -21.96
C ALA A 260 -20.60 14.64 -21.36
N ILE A 261 -19.68 15.51 -21.76
CA ILE A 261 -18.35 15.64 -21.19
C ILE A 261 -18.41 16.39 -19.85
N GLN A 262 -19.19 17.47 -19.77
CA GLN A 262 -19.38 18.25 -18.55
C GLN A 262 -19.92 17.40 -17.41
N PHE A 263 -20.89 16.54 -17.66
CA PHE A 263 -21.47 15.65 -16.65
C PHE A 263 -20.46 14.64 -16.12
N LYS A 264 -19.62 14.05 -17.00
CA LYS A 264 -18.55 13.14 -16.58
C LYS A 264 -17.59 13.79 -15.60
N VAL A 265 -17.09 15.00 -15.90
CA VAL A 265 -16.15 15.67 -15.00
C VAL A 265 -16.81 16.20 -13.72
N ALA A 266 -18.08 16.52 -13.76
CA ALA A 266 -18.85 16.91 -12.57
C ALA A 266 -19.01 15.73 -11.61
N ASP A 267 -19.40 14.56 -12.13
CA ASP A 267 -19.50 13.32 -11.35
C ASP A 267 -18.14 12.91 -10.77
N MET A 268 -17.07 12.94 -11.59
CA MET A 268 -15.71 12.67 -11.13
C MET A 268 -15.32 13.59 -9.97
N ALA A 269 -15.53 14.90 -10.09
CA ALA A 269 -15.18 15.89 -9.07
C ALA A 269 -15.94 15.63 -7.76
N MET A 270 -17.24 15.38 -7.84
CA MET A 270 -18.10 15.12 -6.69
C MET A 270 -17.68 13.82 -5.97
N GLU A 271 -17.48 12.72 -6.70
CA GLU A 271 -17.12 11.44 -6.12
C GLU A 271 -15.71 11.47 -5.48
N ILE A 272 -14.75 12.19 -6.08
CA ILE A 272 -13.40 12.40 -5.54
C ILE A 272 -13.48 13.14 -4.21
N GLU A 273 -14.28 14.19 -4.12
CA GLU A 273 -14.47 14.96 -2.89
C GLU A 273 -15.09 14.11 -1.78
N LEU A 274 -16.13 13.34 -2.10
CA LEU A 274 -16.73 12.40 -1.15
C LEU A 274 -15.73 11.35 -0.66
N ALA A 275 -14.92 10.79 -1.55
CA ALA A 275 -13.89 9.83 -1.20
C ALA A 275 -12.82 10.43 -0.28
N ARG A 276 -12.42 11.69 -0.53
CA ARG A 276 -11.48 12.45 0.29
C ARG A 276 -12.03 12.67 1.70
N LEU A 277 -13.26 13.11 1.83
CA LEU A 277 -13.91 13.29 3.13
C LEU A 277 -14.03 11.99 3.92
N MET A 278 -14.22 10.85 3.26
CA MET A 278 -14.30 9.55 3.92
C MET A 278 -12.96 9.14 4.54
N TYR A 279 -11.83 9.29 3.84
CA TYR A 279 -10.55 8.95 4.44
C TYR A 279 -10.12 9.97 5.50
N TYR A 280 -10.45 11.24 5.35
CA TYR A 280 -10.27 12.25 6.41
C TYR A 280 -10.97 11.83 7.70
N LYS A 281 -12.23 11.42 7.59
CA LYS A 281 -13.02 10.94 8.75
C LYS A 281 -12.36 9.73 9.41
N ALA A 282 -11.90 8.74 8.61
CA ALA A 282 -11.27 7.54 9.12
C ALA A 282 -9.94 7.86 9.82
N ALA A 283 -9.08 8.70 9.21
CA ALA A 283 -7.82 9.16 9.79
C ALA A 283 -8.05 9.96 11.08
N TRP A 284 -9.02 10.87 11.08
CA TRP A 284 -9.38 11.66 12.27
C TRP A 284 -9.82 10.76 13.43
N ARG A 285 -10.69 9.77 13.17
CA ARG A 285 -11.12 8.82 14.23
C ARG A 285 -9.93 8.05 14.80
N HIS A 286 -9.02 7.58 13.95
CA HIS A 286 -7.78 6.96 14.40
C HIS A 286 -6.98 7.89 15.31
N MET A 287 -6.75 9.13 14.91
CA MET A 287 -6.01 10.13 15.71
C MET A 287 -6.68 10.46 17.05
N GLN A 288 -8.01 10.33 17.14
CA GLN A 288 -8.76 10.51 18.39
C GLN A 288 -8.82 9.24 19.26
N GLY A 289 -8.12 8.16 18.89
CA GLY A 289 -8.17 6.89 19.59
C GLY A 289 -9.54 6.19 19.55
N GLN A 290 -10.40 6.57 18.58
CA GLN A 290 -11.73 5.98 18.41
C GLN A 290 -11.65 4.72 17.52
N PRO A 291 -12.62 3.79 17.64
CA PRO A 291 -12.76 2.71 16.65
C PRO A 291 -12.93 3.28 15.24
N PHE A 292 -12.13 2.80 14.28
CA PHE A 292 -12.08 3.35 12.92
C PHE A 292 -12.10 2.29 11.80
N ARG A 293 -12.11 0.99 12.14
CA ARG A 293 -12.07 -0.12 11.16
C ARG A 293 -13.17 -0.03 10.12
N THR A 294 -14.40 0.26 10.53
CA THR A 294 -15.55 0.36 9.62
C THR A 294 -15.38 1.54 8.67
N GLU A 295 -14.99 2.71 9.20
CA GLU A 295 -14.74 3.90 8.39
C GLU A 295 -13.55 3.71 7.44
N ALA A 296 -12.48 3.06 7.89
CA ALA A 296 -11.34 2.71 7.02
C ALA A 296 -11.75 1.79 5.86
N SER A 297 -12.57 0.78 6.15
CA SER A 297 -13.11 -0.12 5.12
C SER A 297 -14.06 0.61 4.14
N MET A 298 -14.92 1.50 4.63
CA MET A 298 -15.78 2.35 3.79
C MET A 298 -14.96 3.28 2.91
N ALA A 299 -13.94 3.94 3.48
CA ALA A 299 -13.08 4.86 2.75
C ALA A 299 -12.30 4.13 1.64
N LYS A 300 -11.69 2.98 1.94
CA LYS A 300 -10.96 2.18 0.97
C LYS A 300 -11.86 1.70 -0.16
N LEU A 301 -13.01 1.14 0.17
CA LEU A 301 -13.97 0.64 -0.81
C LEU A 301 -14.42 1.75 -1.76
N PHE A 302 -14.93 2.86 -1.21
CA PHE A 302 -15.48 3.94 -2.00
C PHE A 302 -14.39 4.64 -2.83
N ALA A 303 -13.21 4.93 -2.24
CA ALA A 303 -12.13 5.62 -2.93
C ALA A 303 -11.55 4.78 -4.08
N SER A 304 -11.32 3.47 -3.89
CA SER A 304 -10.79 2.61 -4.95
C SER A 304 -11.76 2.43 -6.11
N GLU A 305 -13.06 2.26 -5.83
CA GLU A 305 -14.09 2.17 -6.87
C GLU A 305 -14.33 3.52 -7.58
N THR A 306 -14.25 4.64 -6.85
CA THR A 306 -14.25 6.00 -7.43
C THR A 306 -13.05 6.21 -8.37
N ALA A 307 -11.86 5.85 -7.93
CA ALA A 307 -10.65 5.97 -8.76
C ALA A 307 -10.76 5.13 -10.05
N LYS A 308 -11.34 3.92 -9.97
CA LYS A 308 -11.59 3.11 -11.15
C LYS A 308 -12.56 3.77 -12.12
N ARG A 309 -13.69 4.30 -11.62
CA ARG A 309 -14.64 5.04 -12.48
C ARG A 309 -13.99 6.27 -13.08
N ALA A 310 -13.22 7.04 -12.30
CA ALA A 310 -12.51 8.21 -12.79
C ALA A 310 -11.50 7.86 -13.88
N ALA A 311 -10.74 6.77 -13.72
CA ALA A 311 -9.78 6.31 -14.73
C ALA A 311 -10.48 5.86 -16.03
N ASP A 312 -11.61 5.15 -15.92
CA ASP A 312 -12.44 4.77 -17.08
C ASP A 312 -12.96 6.00 -17.82
N GLN A 313 -13.52 6.97 -17.10
CA GLN A 313 -14.01 8.21 -17.71
C GLN A 313 -12.88 9.07 -18.32
N ALA A 314 -11.69 9.08 -17.70
CA ALA A 314 -10.55 9.80 -18.25
C ALA A 314 -10.11 9.22 -19.61
N VAL A 315 -9.99 7.90 -19.71
CA VAL A 315 -9.71 7.22 -21.00
C VAL A 315 -10.81 7.54 -22.02
N GLN A 316 -12.08 7.47 -21.62
CA GLN A 316 -13.23 7.73 -22.50
C GLN A 316 -13.26 9.20 -23.00
N ILE A 317 -12.93 10.18 -22.13
CA ILE A 317 -12.86 11.61 -22.52
C ILE A 317 -11.74 11.85 -23.54
N HIS A 318 -10.60 11.14 -23.41
CA HIS A 318 -9.50 11.23 -24.38
C HIS A 318 -9.79 10.49 -25.68
N GLY A 319 -10.79 9.59 -25.71
CA GLY A 319 -11.14 8.80 -26.87
C GLY A 319 -9.98 7.92 -27.34
N GLY A 320 -9.71 7.87 -28.66
CA GLY A 320 -8.63 7.04 -29.20
C GLY A 320 -7.25 7.37 -28.62
N TYR A 321 -7.00 8.62 -28.27
CA TYR A 321 -5.75 9.02 -27.61
C TYR A 321 -5.62 8.49 -26.18
N GLY A 322 -6.73 8.30 -25.46
CA GLY A 322 -6.71 7.69 -24.12
C GLY A 322 -6.30 6.21 -24.12
N PHE A 323 -6.35 5.55 -25.27
CA PHE A 323 -5.90 4.16 -25.43
C PHE A 323 -4.41 4.04 -25.75
N MET A 324 -3.72 5.16 -25.99
CA MET A 324 -2.30 5.19 -26.32
C MET A 324 -1.46 5.45 -25.07
N ASP A 325 -0.31 4.78 -24.96
CA ASP A 325 0.57 4.85 -23.78
C ASP A 325 1.27 6.23 -23.62
N GLU A 326 1.32 7.03 -24.65
CA GLU A 326 1.83 8.42 -24.62
C GLU A 326 0.92 9.37 -23.81
N TYR A 327 -0.30 8.94 -23.51
CA TYR A 327 -1.24 9.69 -22.66
C TYR A 327 -1.33 9.03 -21.28
N PRO A 328 -1.16 9.81 -20.20
CA PRO A 328 -1.04 9.23 -18.86
C PRO A 328 -2.28 8.47 -18.39
N VAL A 329 -3.45 8.73 -18.98
CA VAL A 329 -4.72 8.10 -18.58
C VAL A 329 -4.74 6.60 -18.85
N SER A 330 -4.00 6.08 -19.85
CA SER A 330 -3.83 4.64 -20.07
C SER A 330 -3.12 3.97 -18.90
N ARG A 331 -2.04 4.61 -18.39
CA ARG A 331 -1.31 4.15 -17.19
C ARG A 331 -2.19 4.20 -15.96
N TYR A 332 -2.96 5.28 -15.76
CA TYR A 332 -3.87 5.41 -14.62
C TYR A 332 -4.91 4.29 -14.60
N TYR A 333 -5.49 3.97 -15.76
CA TYR A 333 -6.45 2.88 -15.92
C TYR A 333 -5.86 1.51 -15.56
N ARG A 334 -4.60 1.25 -15.90
CA ARG A 334 -3.91 0.00 -15.53
C ARG A 334 -3.55 -0.04 -14.04
N ASN A 335 -3.10 1.08 -13.48
CA ASN A 335 -2.68 1.19 -12.09
C ASN A 335 -3.84 1.01 -11.10
N VAL A 336 -5.00 1.59 -11.42
CA VAL A 336 -6.14 1.63 -10.49
C VAL A 336 -6.66 0.26 -10.08
N LYS A 337 -6.50 -0.77 -10.92
CA LYS A 337 -7.05 -2.09 -10.62
C LYS A 337 -6.47 -2.72 -9.34
N ALA A 338 -5.21 -2.45 -9.05
CA ALA A 338 -4.56 -2.94 -7.85
C ALA A 338 -5.15 -2.33 -6.56
N HIS A 339 -5.69 -1.10 -6.62
CA HIS A 339 -6.33 -0.44 -5.48
C HIS A 339 -7.61 -1.16 -5.01
N GLU A 340 -8.34 -1.83 -5.91
CA GLU A 340 -9.52 -2.63 -5.55
C GLU A 340 -9.15 -3.98 -4.93
N ILE A 341 -7.93 -4.49 -5.18
CA ILE A 341 -7.50 -5.84 -4.80
C ILE A 341 -6.62 -5.84 -3.54
N GLY A 342 -5.61 -4.96 -3.49
CA GLY A 342 -4.65 -4.87 -2.39
C GLY A 342 -5.32 -4.52 -1.06
N GLU A 343 -4.75 -5.01 0.04
CA GLU A 343 -5.20 -4.79 1.43
C GLU A 343 -6.66 -5.20 1.71
N GLY A 344 -7.09 -6.21 1.00
CA GLY A 344 -8.46 -6.74 1.05
C GLY A 344 -9.30 -6.22 -0.11
N THR A 345 -9.84 -7.16 -0.89
CA THR A 345 -10.67 -6.85 -2.07
C THR A 345 -11.91 -6.04 -1.71
N SER A 346 -12.55 -5.45 -2.72
CA SER A 346 -13.83 -4.73 -2.55
C SER A 346 -14.89 -5.57 -1.84
N GLU A 347 -14.89 -6.90 -2.06
CA GLU A 347 -15.77 -7.85 -1.39
C GLU A 347 -15.41 -8.01 0.09
N VAL A 348 -14.12 -8.11 0.42
CA VAL A 348 -13.64 -8.16 1.80
C VAL A 348 -14.02 -6.90 2.55
N GLN A 349 -13.87 -5.70 1.93
CA GLN A 349 -14.31 -4.45 2.56
C GLN A 349 -15.82 -4.47 2.89
N ARG A 350 -16.67 -4.95 1.96
CA ARG A 350 -18.13 -5.08 2.19
C ARG A 350 -18.45 -6.02 3.36
N ILE A 351 -17.71 -7.14 3.48
CA ILE A 351 -17.86 -8.06 4.63
C ILE A 351 -17.50 -7.36 5.95
N LEU A 352 -16.40 -6.59 5.96
CA LEU A 352 -15.95 -5.89 7.17
C LEU A 352 -16.90 -4.77 7.58
N ILE A 353 -17.42 -4.02 6.61
CA ILE A 353 -18.44 -2.98 6.84
C ILE A 353 -19.69 -3.63 7.45
N ALA A 354 -20.21 -4.68 6.82
CA ALA A 354 -21.42 -5.35 7.30
C ALA A 354 -21.29 -5.93 8.72
N LYS A 355 -20.09 -6.39 9.08
CA LYS A 355 -19.79 -6.88 10.44
C LYS A 355 -19.63 -5.76 11.48
N GLY A 356 -19.40 -4.53 11.03
CA GLY A 356 -19.21 -3.37 11.91
C GLY A 356 -20.46 -2.54 12.14
N LEU A 357 -21.58 -2.87 11.47
CA LEU A 357 -22.90 -2.25 11.64
C LEU A 357 -23.72 -3.01 12.68
#